data_360b362b1efef6391edd58cd8be8ed2f
#
_entry.id   360b362b1efef6391edd58cd8be8ed2f
#
_cell.length_a   1.000
_cell.length_b   1.000
_cell.length_c   1.000
_cell.angle_alpha   90.00
_cell.angle_beta   90.00
_cell.angle_gamma   90.00
#
_symmetry.space_group_name_H-M   'P 1'
#
loop_
_entity.id
_entity.type
_entity.pdbx_description
1 polymer ?
#
loop_
_entity_poly.entity_id
_entity_poly.type
_entity_poly.pdbx_seq_one_letter_code
_entity_poly.pdbx_strand_id
1 'polypeptide(L)'
;MAMATLEGGAQVGLVIVTHGACGEDLLLAASGIVGLVAASAAVAVGPSERFEDVVRRVSEACRRVDSGSGILILADLHGSSPFRACVAMADGTRAVEIVCGVNLPMLIKLATCDRRGLAPAQVAELVKEVGRRSIRLGSELTGDFNAVRVNPR
;
A
#
# COMPACT_ATOMS: atom_id res chain seq x y z
N MET A 1 -6.97 -28.76 13.41
CA MET A 1 -6.17 -27.70 12.78
C MET A 1 -6.41 -26.42 13.56
N ALA A 2 -5.44 -25.99 14.31
CA ALA A 2 -5.53 -24.79 15.13
C ALA A 2 -5.54 -23.58 14.20
N MET A 3 -6.64 -22.82 14.18
CA MET A 3 -6.63 -21.43 13.75
C MET A 3 -5.64 -20.69 14.65
N ALA A 4 -4.50 -20.30 14.09
CA ALA A 4 -3.62 -19.35 14.77
C ALA A 4 -4.43 -18.05 14.91
N THR A 5 -4.96 -17.82 16.10
CA THR A 5 -5.36 -16.51 16.56
C THR A 5 -4.09 -15.66 16.49
N LEU A 6 -4.01 -14.80 15.47
CA LEU A 6 -3.05 -13.72 15.45
C LEU A 6 -3.37 -12.86 16.67
N GLU A 7 -2.66 -13.10 17.76
CA GLU A 7 -2.69 -12.20 18.91
C GLU A 7 -2.31 -10.82 18.37
N GLY A 8 -3.30 -9.92 18.39
CA GLY A 8 -3.23 -8.62 17.75
C GLY A 8 -2.33 -7.65 18.50
N GLY A 9 -1.01 -7.84 18.39
CA GLY A 9 -0.06 -6.79 18.77
C GLY A 9 -0.21 -5.57 17.87
N ALA A 10 -0.02 -4.37 18.42
CA ALA A 10 -0.07 -3.12 17.66
C ALA A 10 0.93 -3.18 16.50
N GLN A 11 0.48 -2.89 15.29
CA GLN A 11 1.28 -2.87 14.09
C GLN A 11 1.03 -1.60 13.27
N VAL A 12 1.96 -1.23 12.40
CA VAL A 12 1.79 -0.10 11.48
C VAL A 12 0.55 -0.33 10.61
N GLY A 13 -0.41 0.60 10.69
CA GLY A 13 -1.62 0.60 9.86
C GLY A 13 -1.30 1.01 8.42
N LEU A 14 -2.10 0.56 7.46
CA LEU A 14 -1.92 0.81 6.03
C LEU A 14 -3.12 1.54 5.46
N VAL A 15 -2.89 2.64 4.76
CA VAL A 15 -3.93 3.36 4.01
C VAL A 15 -3.46 3.52 2.57
N ILE A 16 -4.25 3.05 1.61
CA ILE A 16 -3.97 3.17 0.19
C ILE A 16 -4.90 4.23 -0.39
N VAL A 17 -4.35 5.31 -0.95
CA VAL A 17 -5.11 6.44 -1.47
C VAL A 17 -4.79 6.64 -2.94
N THR A 18 -5.77 6.42 -3.82
CA THR A 18 -5.54 6.43 -5.27
C THR A 18 -6.66 7.14 -6.03
N HIS A 19 -6.37 7.54 -7.26
CA HIS A 19 -7.41 7.91 -8.20
C HIS A 19 -8.29 6.69 -8.50
N GLY A 20 -9.61 6.87 -8.43
CA GLY A 20 -10.55 5.78 -8.63
C GLY A 20 -10.30 4.57 -7.71
N ALA A 21 -10.76 3.41 -8.10
CA ALA A 21 -10.71 2.16 -7.33
C ALA A 21 -9.35 1.44 -7.36
N CYS A 22 -8.32 2.01 -7.97
CA CYS A 22 -7.03 1.35 -8.16
C CYS A 22 -6.45 0.76 -6.86
N GLY A 23 -6.55 1.48 -5.74
CA GLY A 23 -6.06 0.99 -4.44
C GLY A 23 -6.85 -0.20 -3.89
N GLU A 24 -8.15 -0.20 -4.09
CA GLU A 24 -9.05 -1.32 -3.72
C GLU A 24 -8.73 -2.55 -4.56
N ASP A 25 -8.57 -2.39 -5.87
CA ASP A 25 -8.23 -3.47 -6.80
C ASP A 25 -6.85 -4.06 -6.50
N LEU A 26 -5.87 -3.23 -6.15
CA LEU A 26 -4.55 -3.69 -5.73
C LEU A 26 -4.61 -4.50 -4.43
N LEU A 27 -5.40 -4.06 -3.43
CA LEU A 27 -5.61 -4.83 -2.19
C LEU A 27 -6.30 -6.16 -2.47
N LEU A 28 -7.30 -6.16 -3.34
CA LEU A 28 -8.00 -7.38 -3.75
C LEU A 28 -7.05 -8.36 -4.44
N ALA A 29 -6.22 -7.87 -5.37
CA ALA A 29 -5.24 -8.68 -6.07
C ALA A 29 -4.20 -9.27 -5.11
N ALA A 30 -3.65 -8.45 -4.19
CA ALA A 30 -2.71 -8.92 -3.18
C ALA A 30 -3.34 -10.01 -2.29
N SER A 31 -4.58 -9.78 -1.84
CA SER A 31 -5.31 -10.75 -1.01
C SER A 31 -5.57 -12.07 -1.72
N GLY A 32 -5.79 -12.04 -3.03
CA GLY A 32 -5.93 -13.24 -3.85
C GLY A 32 -4.65 -14.06 -3.99
N ILE A 33 -3.49 -13.43 -3.83
CA ILE A 33 -2.18 -14.09 -3.97
C ILE A 33 -1.65 -14.62 -2.63
N VAL A 34 -1.69 -13.78 -1.60
CA VAL A 34 -1.00 -14.05 -0.31
C VAL A 34 -1.94 -14.03 0.91
N GLY A 35 -3.23 -13.87 0.70
CA GLY A 35 -4.20 -13.73 1.78
C GLY A 35 -4.38 -12.30 2.26
N LEU A 36 -5.12 -12.12 3.34
CA LEU A 36 -5.53 -10.80 3.84
C LEU A 36 -4.34 -9.87 4.15
N VAL A 37 -4.40 -8.67 3.64
CA VAL A 37 -3.52 -7.57 4.06
C VAL A 37 -4.10 -6.96 5.34
N ALA A 38 -3.62 -7.38 6.49
CA ALA A 38 -4.15 -6.98 7.78
C ALA A 38 -3.97 -5.48 8.05
N ALA A 39 -4.87 -4.89 8.86
CA ALA A 39 -4.86 -3.48 9.26
C ALA A 39 -4.70 -2.52 8.06
N SER A 40 -5.48 -2.75 7.01
CA SER A 40 -5.44 -1.95 5.79
C SER A 40 -6.81 -1.35 5.43
N ALA A 41 -6.78 -0.20 4.76
CA ALA A 41 -7.94 0.45 4.17
C ALA A 41 -7.56 1.11 2.86
N ALA A 42 -8.50 1.21 1.92
CA ALA A 42 -8.34 1.97 0.70
C ALA A 42 -9.30 3.16 0.64
N VAL A 43 -8.86 4.22 -0.01
CA VAL A 43 -9.65 5.42 -0.29
C VAL A 43 -9.54 5.72 -1.78
N ALA A 44 -10.63 5.48 -2.50
CA ALA A 44 -10.76 5.85 -3.90
C ALA A 44 -11.13 7.33 -4.03
N VAL A 45 -10.40 8.10 -4.82
CA VAL A 45 -10.64 9.52 -5.03
C VAL A 45 -11.22 9.75 -6.41
N GLY A 46 -12.42 10.30 -6.47
CA GLY A 46 -13.12 10.64 -7.69
C GLY A 46 -12.59 11.92 -8.36
N PRO A 47 -12.81 12.10 -9.67
CA PRO A 47 -12.25 13.23 -10.43
C PRO A 47 -12.84 14.60 -10.04
N SER A 48 -14.04 14.63 -9.48
CA SER A 48 -14.76 15.85 -9.08
C SER A 48 -14.99 15.96 -7.58
N GLU A 49 -14.31 15.14 -6.80
CA GLU A 49 -14.46 15.11 -5.35
C GLU A 49 -13.81 16.35 -4.72
N ARG A 50 -14.47 16.96 -3.73
CA ARG A 50 -13.92 18.11 -3.03
C ARG A 50 -12.74 17.69 -2.17
N PHE A 51 -11.70 18.51 -2.15
CA PHE A 51 -10.48 18.22 -1.41
C PHE A 51 -10.73 17.93 0.08
N GLU A 52 -11.60 18.73 0.72
CA GLU A 52 -11.94 18.58 2.13
C GLU A 52 -12.63 17.24 2.44
N ASP A 53 -13.45 16.74 1.50
CA ASP A 53 -14.09 15.42 1.63
C ASP A 53 -13.07 14.30 1.50
N VAL A 54 -12.11 14.44 0.59
CA VAL A 54 -10.99 13.48 0.46
C VAL A 54 -10.17 13.46 1.74
N VAL A 55 -9.77 14.61 2.27
CA VAL A 55 -9.02 14.74 3.54
C VAL A 55 -9.78 14.04 4.68
N ARG A 56 -11.08 14.30 4.81
CA ARG A 56 -11.92 13.68 5.83
C ARG A 56 -11.92 12.15 5.71
N ARG A 57 -12.11 11.60 4.51
CA ARG A 57 -12.13 10.15 4.25
C ARG A 57 -10.79 9.50 4.52
N VAL A 58 -9.68 10.15 4.13
CA VAL A 58 -8.33 9.67 4.45
C VAL A 58 -8.11 9.65 5.96
N SER A 59 -8.52 10.72 6.67
CA SER A 59 -8.46 10.79 8.14
C SER A 59 -9.26 9.67 8.81
N GLU A 60 -10.47 9.40 8.33
CA GLU A 60 -11.30 8.29 8.83
C GLU A 60 -10.65 6.92 8.59
N ALA A 61 -10.08 6.71 7.41
CA ALA A 61 -9.34 5.49 7.10
C ALA A 61 -8.13 5.30 8.02
N CYS A 62 -7.35 6.38 8.23
CA CYS A 62 -6.22 6.37 9.14
C CYS A 62 -6.63 5.98 10.57
N ARG A 63 -7.71 6.56 11.10
CA ARG A 63 -8.21 6.21 12.44
C ARG A 63 -8.65 4.75 12.56
N ARG A 64 -9.21 4.16 11.50
CA ARG A 64 -9.66 2.76 11.51
C ARG A 64 -8.51 1.76 11.58
N VAL A 65 -7.36 2.09 11.01
CA VAL A 65 -6.23 1.16 10.92
C VAL A 65 -5.14 1.42 11.96
N ASP A 66 -5.21 2.56 12.65
CA ASP A 66 -4.22 2.96 13.67
C ASP A 66 -4.44 2.18 14.96
N SER A 67 -3.49 1.33 15.29
CA SER A 67 -3.44 0.58 16.55
C SER A 67 -2.44 1.16 17.56
N GLY A 68 -1.92 2.38 17.30
CA GLY A 68 -0.92 3.06 18.12
C GLY A 68 0.52 2.94 17.62
N SER A 69 0.79 2.17 16.56
CA SER A 69 2.12 2.03 15.94
C SER A 69 2.35 3.01 14.78
N GLY A 70 1.40 3.91 14.52
CA GLY A 70 1.45 4.82 13.40
C GLY A 70 0.97 4.21 12.08
N ILE A 71 1.09 4.96 11.00
CA ILE A 71 0.44 4.68 9.72
C ILE A 71 1.44 4.85 8.57
N LEU A 72 1.43 3.90 7.65
CA LEU A 72 2.00 4.05 6.32
C LEU A 72 0.89 4.33 5.32
N ILE A 73 0.97 5.45 4.62
CA ILE A 73 0.07 5.79 3.53
C ILE A 73 0.77 5.52 2.20
N LEU A 74 0.09 4.80 1.31
CA LEU A 74 0.54 4.52 -0.04
C LEU A 74 -0.32 5.29 -1.03
N ALA A 75 0.27 6.20 -1.80
CA ALA A 75 -0.41 6.96 -2.85
C ALA A 75 0.03 6.47 -4.24
N ASP A 76 -0.81 6.67 -5.24
CA ASP A 76 -0.49 6.27 -6.61
C ASP A 76 0.46 7.27 -7.29
N LEU A 77 0.19 8.57 -7.19
CA LEU A 77 0.90 9.60 -7.94
C LEU A 77 1.35 10.76 -7.06
N HIS A 78 2.65 11.03 -7.05
CA HIS A 78 3.23 12.17 -6.35
C HIS A 78 2.69 13.50 -6.89
N GLY A 79 2.38 14.43 -5.99
CA GLY A 79 1.91 15.78 -6.33
C GLY A 79 0.43 15.87 -6.72
N SER A 80 -0.28 14.77 -6.78
CA SER A 80 -1.72 14.71 -7.09
C SER A 80 -2.61 15.16 -5.94
N SER A 81 -3.91 15.33 -6.19
CA SER A 81 -4.89 15.64 -5.15
C SER A 81 -4.97 14.55 -4.07
N PRO A 82 -5.01 13.25 -4.40
CA PRO A 82 -4.89 12.18 -3.41
C PRO A 82 -3.64 12.31 -2.53
N PHE A 83 -2.47 12.54 -3.15
CA PHE A 83 -1.23 12.72 -2.41
C PHE A 83 -1.27 13.93 -1.44
N ARG A 84 -1.80 15.06 -1.88
CA ARG A 84 -1.93 16.25 -1.04
C ARG A 84 -2.85 16.01 0.17
N ALA A 85 -3.91 15.24 0.00
CA ALA A 85 -4.76 14.82 1.11
C ALA A 85 -4.01 13.90 2.10
N CYS A 86 -3.12 13.05 1.63
CA CYS A 86 -2.24 12.24 2.49
C CYS A 86 -1.28 13.12 3.30
N VAL A 87 -0.70 14.15 2.69
CA VAL A 87 0.21 15.09 3.39
C VAL A 87 -0.49 15.79 4.54
N ALA A 88 -1.79 16.08 4.43
CA ALA A 88 -2.57 16.66 5.50
C ALA A 88 -2.66 15.76 6.76
N MET A 89 -2.35 14.46 6.65
CA MET A 89 -2.31 13.53 7.80
C MET A 89 -1.01 13.58 8.58
N ALA A 90 0.06 14.14 8.00
CA ALA A 90 1.36 14.32 8.65
C ALA A 90 1.37 15.62 9.50
N ASP A 91 0.40 15.79 10.36
CA ASP A 91 0.20 16.97 11.22
C ASP A 91 0.99 16.93 12.54
N GLY A 92 1.79 15.89 12.74
CA GLY A 92 2.59 15.69 13.96
C GLY A 92 1.82 15.07 15.13
N THR A 93 0.53 14.80 15.02
CA THR A 93 -0.26 14.18 16.09
C THR A 93 -0.04 12.67 16.21
N ARG A 94 0.46 12.06 15.13
CA ARG A 94 0.80 10.63 15.06
C ARG A 94 1.99 10.39 14.12
N ALA A 95 2.64 9.24 14.24
CA ALA A 95 3.67 8.84 13.30
C ALA A 95 3.03 8.44 11.96
N VAL A 96 3.32 9.19 10.90
CA VAL A 96 2.83 8.93 9.53
C VAL A 96 4.01 8.99 8.57
N GLU A 97 4.07 8.03 7.65
CA GLU A 97 4.97 8.07 6.50
C GLU A 97 4.15 7.87 5.21
N ILE A 98 4.62 8.46 4.12
CA ILE A 98 3.92 8.43 2.83
C ILE A 98 4.87 7.93 1.74
N VAL A 99 4.44 6.90 1.00
CA VAL A 99 5.15 6.40 -0.18
C VAL A 99 4.27 6.56 -1.41
N CYS A 100 4.82 7.17 -2.47
CA CYS A 100 4.13 7.32 -3.75
C CYS A 100 4.58 6.25 -4.75
N GLY A 101 3.73 5.96 -5.73
CA GLY A 101 3.99 4.92 -6.73
C GLY A 101 3.61 3.53 -6.24
N VAL A 102 2.53 3.41 -5.46
CA VAL A 102 2.03 2.12 -4.97
C VAL A 102 1.90 1.10 -6.11
N ASN A 103 2.34 -0.10 -5.85
CA ASN A 103 2.25 -1.21 -6.79
C ASN A 103 1.98 -2.52 -6.05
N LEU A 104 1.58 -3.55 -6.78
CA LEU A 104 1.20 -4.83 -6.22
C LEU A 104 2.30 -5.51 -5.39
N PRO A 105 3.58 -5.55 -5.81
CA PRO A 105 4.67 -6.11 -5.01
C PRO A 105 4.83 -5.46 -3.63
N MET A 106 4.58 -4.15 -3.49
CA MET A 106 4.56 -3.48 -2.19
C MET A 106 3.50 -4.07 -1.26
N LEU A 107 2.28 -4.26 -1.76
CA LEU A 107 1.17 -4.81 -0.97
C LEU A 107 1.39 -6.28 -0.60
N ILE A 108 1.94 -7.09 -1.51
CA ILE A 108 2.35 -8.47 -1.22
C ILE A 108 3.38 -8.49 -0.09
N LYS A 109 4.38 -7.60 -0.13
CA LYS A 109 5.37 -7.50 0.93
C LYS A 109 4.73 -7.11 2.27
N LEU A 110 3.82 -6.14 2.26
CA LEU A 110 3.11 -5.68 3.47
C LEU A 110 2.19 -6.76 4.07
N ALA A 111 1.63 -7.63 3.25
CA ALA A 111 0.83 -8.76 3.71
C ALA A 111 1.69 -9.87 4.35
N THR A 112 2.93 -10.03 3.91
CA THR A 112 3.82 -11.15 4.30
C THR A 112 4.88 -10.78 5.33
N CYS A 113 5.11 -9.49 5.61
CA CYS A 113 6.06 -9.06 6.63
C CYS A 113 5.36 -8.77 7.96
N ASP A 114 6.05 -9.05 9.06
CA ASP A 114 5.62 -8.61 10.38
C ASP A 114 5.95 -7.12 10.55
N ARG A 115 4.91 -6.30 10.78
CA ARG A 115 5.02 -4.85 10.96
C ARG A 115 4.95 -4.44 12.44
N ARG A 116 4.86 -5.40 13.36
CA ARG A 116 4.85 -5.15 14.81
C ARG A 116 6.23 -4.67 15.25
N GLY A 117 6.27 -3.68 16.11
CA GLY A 117 7.51 -3.10 16.63
C GLY A 117 8.32 -2.26 15.62
N LEU A 118 7.80 -2.06 14.40
CA LEU A 118 8.40 -1.18 13.42
C LEU A 118 7.75 0.20 13.46
N ALA A 119 8.53 1.23 13.11
CA ALA A 119 8.02 2.57 12.84
C ALA A 119 7.55 2.67 11.37
N PRO A 120 6.59 3.57 11.05
CA PRO A 120 6.15 3.79 9.66
C PRO A 120 7.29 4.04 8.67
N ALA A 121 8.30 4.81 9.06
CA ALA A 121 9.47 5.09 8.22
C ALA A 121 10.27 3.82 7.85
N GLN A 122 10.40 2.87 8.78
CA GLN A 122 11.09 1.60 8.51
C GLN A 122 10.29 0.74 7.52
N VAL A 123 8.97 0.67 7.69
CA VAL A 123 8.09 -0.05 6.76
C VAL A 123 8.09 0.63 5.40
N ALA A 124 8.11 1.97 5.34
CA ALA A 124 8.18 2.74 4.11
C ALA A 124 9.45 2.44 3.30
N GLU A 125 10.63 2.44 3.95
CA GLU A 125 11.90 2.11 3.28
C GLU A 125 11.87 0.68 2.72
N LEU A 126 11.35 -0.28 3.50
CA LEU A 126 11.22 -1.66 3.06
C LEU A 126 10.38 -1.78 1.78
N VAL A 127 9.20 -1.18 1.75
CA VAL A 127 8.30 -1.32 0.59
C VAL A 127 8.75 -0.49 -0.60
N LYS A 128 9.35 0.67 -0.38
CA LYS A 128 9.96 1.48 -1.43
C LYS A 128 11.01 0.66 -2.20
N GLU A 129 11.88 -0.03 -1.49
CA GLU A 129 12.91 -0.85 -2.11
C GLU A 129 12.31 -2.04 -2.88
N VAL A 130 11.34 -2.76 -2.29
CA VAL A 130 10.63 -3.85 -2.97
C VAL A 130 9.92 -3.35 -4.23
N GLY A 131 9.20 -2.23 -4.14
CA GLY A 131 8.49 -1.66 -5.28
C GLY A 131 9.43 -1.29 -6.43
N ARG A 132 10.55 -0.64 -6.12
CA ARG A 132 11.56 -0.27 -7.13
C ARG A 132 12.19 -1.49 -7.80
N ARG A 133 12.58 -2.50 -7.04
CA ARG A 133 13.20 -3.73 -7.57
C ARG A 133 12.23 -4.60 -8.37
N SER A 134 10.95 -4.37 -8.23
CA SER A 134 9.92 -5.14 -8.95
C SER A 134 9.73 -4.66 -10.40
N ILE A 135 10.27 -3.50 -10.75
CA ILE A 135 10.25 -3.00 -12.12
C ILE A 135 11.41 -3.64 -12.88
N ARG A 136 11.10 -4.60 -13.75
CA ARG A 136 12.07 -5.40 -14.47
C ARG A 136 11.73 -5.49 -15.95
N LEU A 137 12.74 -5.51 -16.78
CA LEU A 137 12.56 -5.87 -18.20
C LEU A 137 12.42 -7.40 -18.30
N GLY A 138 11.50 -7.88 -19.14
CA GLY A 138 11.33 -9.30 -19.37
C GLY A 138 12.62 -9.96 -19.92
N SER A 139 13.36 -9.24 -20.75
CA SER A 139 14.68 -9.70 -21.27
C SER A 139 15.75 -9.87 -20.20
N GLU A 140 15.69 -9.13 -19.10
CA GLU A 140 16.62 -9.31 -17.97
C GLU A 140 16.39 -10.62 -17.22
N LEU A 141 15.18 -11.16 -17.27
CA LEU A 141 14.79 -12.35 -16.52
C LEU A 141 15.06 -13.64 -17.28
N THR A 142 14.96 -13.61 -18.61
CA THR A 142 15.02 -14.82 -19.45
C THR A 142 16.33 -14.96 -20.22
N GLY A 143 17.20 -13.94 -20.24
CA GLY A 143 18.43 -13.91 -21.04
C GLY A 143 18.19 -13.93 -22.56
N ASP A 144 17.01 -14.32 -23.00
CA ASP A 144 16.60 -14.30 -24.40
C ASP A 144 15.09 -14.10 -24.53
N PHE A 145 14.68 -12.93 -25.03
CA PHE A 145 13.26 -12.61 -25.28
C PHE A 145 12.65 -13.54 -26.35
N ASN A 146 13.46 -14.19 -27.18
CA ASN A 146 12.99 -15.14 -28.19
C ASN A 146 12.53 -16.48 -27.57
N ALA A 147 13.01 -16.83 -26.37
CA ALA A 147 12.56 -18.01 -25.65
C ALA A 147 11.11 -17.87 -25.13
N VAL A 148 10.60 -16.64 -25.02
CA VAL A 148 9.22 -16.33 -24.57
C VAL A 148 8.23 -16.21 -25.75
N ARG A 149 8.70 -16.28 -26.99
CA ARG A 149 7.80 -16.46 -28.13
C ARG A 149 7.20 -17.85 -28.06
N VAL A 150 6.13 -17.95 -27.26
CA VAL A 150 5.23 -19.10 -27.28
C VAL A 150 4.79 -19.27 -28.73
N ASN A 151 5.13 -20.41 -29.28
CA ASN A 151 4.74 -20.85 -30.61
C ASN A 151 3.22 -20.60 -30.80
N PRO A 152 2.79 -19.74 -31.71
CA PRO A 152 1.36 -19.61 -31.97
C PRO A 152 0.88 -20.94 -32.57
N ARG A 153 0.07 -21.67 -31.83
CA ARG A 153 -0.71 -22.77 -32.39
C ARG A 153 -1.90 -22.21 -33.15
#